data_917690c56e82051f9fcd1f98132e2d4c
#
_entry.id   917690c56e82051f9fcd1f98132e2d4c
#
_cell.length_a   1.000
_cell.length_b   1.000
_cell.length_c   1.000
_cell.angle_alpha   90.00
_cell.angle_beta   90.00
_cell.angle_gamma   90.00
#
_symmetry.space_group_name_H-M   'P 1'
#
loop_
_entity.id
_entity.type
_entity.pdbx_description
1 polymer ?
#
loop_
_entity_poly.entity_id
_entity_poly.type
_entity_poly.pdbx_seq_one_letter_code
_entity_poly.pdbx_strand_id
1 'polypeptide(L)'
;MATLICLLGIHILIRECLCRNRVAILMYHDAKSAVFARHIAYLLRHYTVISLDTLVSAIHQKDFSRIPAKSVVITIDDGHADNIKLLPLFKQYRICPTLFVCTQIVDTHRHFWFKVEEQSKAEREKLKRLPNVERLAFLKHTADFEPEKTYPERQALNIAEMKEMIADVDFQPHTQFHPILPHCTEAECRQEILGSKLDLEKLLDIECSHFSYPNGDYTEREIEIVKTAGFRSARTTDIGWNTQKTAPYRLRTVPIADDAGLTLFRAQLTTIPQRLNSWVNAVLP
;
A
#
# COMPACT_ATOMS: atom_id res chain seq x y z
N MET A 1 -13.25 16.40 -14.15
CA MET A 1 -13.93 15.68 -13.06
C MET A 1 -13.47 16.14 -11.68
N ALA A 2 -12.19 16.01 -11.30
CA ALA A 2 -11.71 16.41 -9.97
C ALA A 2 -12.04 17.87 -9.61
N THR A 3 -11.83 18.81 -10.54
CA THR A 3 -12.19 20.23 -10.38
C THR A 3 -13.69 20.42 -10.11
N LEU A 4 -14.54 19.70 -10.84
CA LEU A 4 -15.99 19.78 -10.64
C LEU A 4 -16.43 19.26 -9.26
N ILE A 5 -15.87 18.13 -8.81
CA ILE A 5 -16.12 17.59 -7.45
C ILE A 5 -15.75 18.63 -6.38
N CYS A 6 -14.64 19.34 -6.57
CA CYS A 6 -14.20 20.36 -5.62
C CYS A 6 -15.04 21.65 -5.69
N LEU A 7 -15.36 22.14 -6.88
CA LEU A 7 -16.16 23.36 -7.07
C LEU A 7 -17.58 23.22 -6.52
N LEU A 8 -18.21 22.05 -6.74
CA LEU A 8 -19.55 21.75 -6.21
C LEU A 8 -19.55 21.37 -4.72
N GLY A 9 -18.39 21.38 -4.04
CA GLY A 9 -18.31 21.00 -2.62
C GLY A 9 -18.62 19.54 -2.32
N ILE A 10 -18.69 18.66 -3.33
CA ILE A 10 -19.04 17.23 -3.18
C ILE A 10 -18.07 16.55 -2.23
N HIS A 11 -16.76 16.87 -2.29
CA HIS A 11 -15.76 16.34 -1.38
C HIS A 11 -16.01 16.71 0.09
N ILE A 12 -16.59 17.89 0.36
CA ILE A 12 -16.97 18.33 1.71
C ILE A 12 -18.18 17.51 2.17
N LEU A 13 -19.22 17.42 1.33
CA LEU A 13 -20.43 16.67 1.65
C LEU A 13 -20.12 15.21 1.98
N ILE A 14 -19.29 14.55 1.14
CA ILE A 14 -18.89 13.18 1.35
C ILE A 14 -18.11 13.04 2.67
N ARG A 15 -17.16 13.94 2.94
CA ARG A 15 -16.38 13.93 4.18
C ARG A 15 -17.28 14.07 5.41
N GLU A 16 -18.20 15.04 5.42
CA GLU A 16 -19.00 15.35 6.60
C GLU A 16 -20.15 14.34 6.83
N CYS A 17 -20.72 13.77 5.75
CA CYS A 17 -21.88 12.90 5.85
C CYS A 17 -21.52 11.41 5.74
N LEU A 18 -20.77 11.01 4.70
CA LEU A 18 -20.53 9.60 4.42
C LEU A 18 -19.29 9.04 5.12
N CYS A 19 -18.22 9.83 5.22
CA CYS A 19 -16.96 9.37 5.81
C CYS A 19 -16.87 9.63 7.32
N ARG A 20 -17.87 10.28 7.92
CA ARG A 20 -17.83 10.66 9.33
C ARG A 20 -17.58 9.46 10.27
N ASN A 21 -18.22 8.33 9.99
CA ASN A 21 -18.13 7.10 10.78
C ASN A 21 -17.43 5.96 10.02
N ARG A 22 -16.53 6.30 9.11
CA ARG A 22 -15.76 5.34 8.30
C ARG A 22 -14.30 5.78 8.27
N VAL A 23 -13.41 4.81 8.08
CA VAL A 23 -11.96 5.06 8.04
C VAL A 23 -11.46 4.82 6.61
N ALA A 24 -10.81 5.82 6.03
CA ALA A 24 -10.07 5.65 4.78
C ALA A 24 -8.64 5.19 5.07
N ILE A 25 -8.18 4.15 4.38
CA ILE A 25 -6.75 3.82 4.30
C ILE A 25 -6.23 4.46 3.01
N LEU A 26 -5.38 5.46 3.14
CA LEU A 26 -4.74 6.13 2.01
C LEU A 26 -3.51 5.32 1.59
N MET A 27 -3.41 4.98 0.31
CA MET A 27 -2.34 4.18 -0.24
C MET A 27 -1.46 5.03 -1.16
N TYR A 28 -0.20 5.20 -0.78
CA TYR A 28 0.88 5.84 -1.53
C TYR A 28 1.94 4.79 -1.90
N HIS A 29 2.89 5.17 -2.76
CA HIS A 29 4.08 4.36 -3.08
C HIS A 29 5.35 5.22 -3.03
N ASP A 30 5.50 6.19 -3.92
CA ASP A 30 6.72 7.00 -4.10
C ASP A 30 6.40 8.50 -4.16
N ALA A 31 5.61 8.97 -3.20
CA ALA A 31 5.15 10.36 -3.16
C ALA A 31 6.31 11.33 -2.92
N LYS A 32 6.42 12.37 -3.75
CA LYS A 32 7.40 13.44 -3.55
C LYS A 32 7.09 14.22 -2.29
N SER A 33 8.12 14.53 -1.47
CA SER A 33 7.97 15.19 -0.17
C SER A 33 7.13 16.48 -0.22
N ALA A 34 7.32 17.32 -1.25
CA ALA A 34 6.54 18.56 -1.40
C ALA A 34 5.04 18.32 -1.70
N VAL A 35 4.69 17.23 -2.39
CA VAL A 35 3.31 16.83 -2.65
C VAL A 35 2.70 16.25 -1.38
N PHE A 36 3.40 15.31 -0.74
CA PHE A 36 3.00 14.66 0.49
C PHE A 36 2.76 15.68 1.62
N ALA A 37 3.66 16.67 1.79
CA ALA A 37 3.49 17.74 2.79
C ALA A 37 2.17 18.49 2.62
N ARG A 38 1.76 18.82 1.39
CA ARG A 38 0.47 19.47 1.12
C ARG A 38 -0.73 18.58 1.46
N HIS A 39 -0.60 17.27 1.19
CA HIS A 39 -1.64 16.30 1.54
C HIS A 39 -1.78 16.18 3.05
N ILE A 40 -0.67 16.02 3.79
CA ILE A 40 -0.69 15.92 5.26
C ILE A 40 -1.24 17.19 5.89
N ALA A 41 -0.81 18.37 5.45
CA ALA A 41 -1.34 19.63 5.96
C ALA A 41 -2.87 19.75 5.78
N TYR A 42 -3.40 19.25 4.64
CA TYR A 42 -4.85 19.18 4.42
C TYR A 42 -5.52 18.15 5.32
N LEU A 43 -4.93 16.95 5.46
CA LEU A 43 -5.48 15.89 6.31
C LEU A 43 -5.58 16.34 7.76
N LEU A 44 -4.52 16.87 8.35
CA LEU A 44 -4.50 17.32 9.73
C LEU A 44 -5.48 18.45 10.05
N ARG A 45 -5.86 19.23 9.02
CA ARG A 45 -6.88 20.28 9.17
C ARG A 45 -8.32 19.73 9.13
N HIS A 46 -8.55 18.59 8.46
CA HIS A 46 -9.90 18.13 8.13
C HIS A 46 -10.22 16.71 8.57
N TYR A 47 -9.22 15.94 8.97
CA TYR A 47 -9.32 14.53 9.33
C TYR A 47 -8.49 14.24 10.59
N THR A 48 -8.73 13.12 11.22
CA THR A 48 -7.90 12.58 12.30
C THR A 48 -7.06 11.43 11.74
N VAL A 49 -5.74 11.55 11.79
CA VAL A 49 -4.83 10.47 11.40
C VAL A 49 -4.72 9.49 12.56
N ILE A 50 -4.98 8.21 12.29
CA ILE A 50 -4.85 7.09 13.25
C ILE A 50 -3.93 6.01 12.68
N SER A 51 -3.39 5.15 13.55
CA SER A 51 -2.59 4.00 13.11
C SER A 51 -3.45 2.91 12.48
N LEU A 52 -2.83 2.06 11.65
CA LEU A 52 -3.48 0.88 11.09
C LEU A 52 -3.94 -0.06 12.22
N ASP A 53 -3.09 -0.27 13.24
CA ASP A 53 -3.43 -1.12 14.38
C ASP A 53 -4.67 -0.62 15.15
N THR A 54 -4.84 0.68 15.32
CA THR A 54 -6.05 1.27 15.93
C THR A 54 -7.30 0.88 15.13
N LEU A 55 -7.27 1.01 13.81
CA LEU A 55 -8.38 0.60 12.96
C LEU A 55 -8.65 -0.91 13.04
N VAL A 56 -7.60 -1.73 12.93
CA VAL A 56 -7.72 -3.20 12.95
C VAL A 56 -8.23 -3.70 14.29
N SER A 57 -7.75 -3.13 15.39
CA SER A 57 -8.25 -3.44 16.74
C SER A 57 -9.74 -3.14 16.88
N ALA A 58 -10.21 -2.00 16.38
CA ALA A 58 -11.63 -1.64 16.40
C ALA A 58 -12.49 -2.57 15.53
N ILE A 59 -11.96 -3.05 14.40
CA ILE A 59 -12.63 -4.03 13.53
C ILE A 59 -12.77 -5.39 14.27
N HIS A 60 -11.69 -5.88 14.89
CA HIS A 60 -11.73 -7.15 15.64
C HIS A 60 -12.69 -7.10 16.83
N GLN A 61 -12.71 -5.98 17.53
CA GLN A 61 -13.63 -5.75 18.66
C GLN A 61 -15.06 -5.47 18.20
N LYS A 62 -15.28 -5.22 16.89
CA LYS A 62 -16.56 -4.75 16.32
C LYS A 62 -17.09 -3.48 17.03
N ASP A 63 -16.17 -2.63 17.46
CA ASP A 63 -16.46 -1.40 18.20
C ASP A 63 -15.70 -0.21 17.62
N PHE A 64 -16.44 0.70 16.99
CA PHE A 64 -15.93 1.95 16.44
C PHE A 64 -16.21 3.15 17.38
N SER A 65 -16.69 2.94 18.59
CA SER A 65 -17.00 4.03 19.53
C SER A 65 -15.78 4.91 19.88
N ARG A 66 -14.58 4.32 19.83
CA ARG A 66 -13.30 5.01 20.08
C ARG A 66 -12.61 5.53 18.82
N ILE A 67 -13.15 5.23 17.64
CA ILE A 67 -12.60 5.76 16.39
C ILE A 67 -13.07 7.21 16.22
N PRO A 68 -12.16 8.19 16.15
CA PRO A 68 -12.55 9.58 15.91
C PRO A 68 -13.30 9.73 14.60
N ALA A 69 -14.22 10.69 14.55
CA ALA A 69 -14.91 11.01 13.30
C ALA A 69 -13.89 11.45 12.22
N LYS A 70 -14.16 11.06 10.97
CA LYS A 70 -13.32 11.40 9.82
C LYS A 70 -11.87 10.88 9.95
N SER A 71 -11.70 9.67 10.49
CA SER A 71 -10.38 9.06 10.63
C SER A 71 -9.81 8.60 9.30
N VAL A 72 -8.48 8.76 9.17
CA VAL A 72 -7.69 8.24 8.06
C VAL A 72 -6.46 7.50 8.57
N VAL A 73 -6.08 6.44 7.88
CA VAL A 73 -4.80 5.73 8.03
C VAL A 73 -3.95 6.06 6.82
N ILE A 74 -2.66 6.24 7.00
CA ILE A 74 -1.70 6.48 5.91
C ILE A 74 -0.87 5.21 5.73
N THR A 75 -0.86 4.67 4.52
CA THR A 75 0.00 3.54 4.15
C THR A 75 0.85 3.90 2.94
N ILE A 76 2.06 3.34 2.89
CA ILE A 76 3.01 3.50 1.79
C ILE A 76 3.50 2.12 1.42
N ASP A 77 3.54 1.79 0.13
CA ASP A 77 3.88 0.45 -0.35
C ASP A 77 5.30 0.37 -0.92
N ASP A 78 5.78 -0.85 -1.10
CA ASP A 78 7.02 -1.28 -1.73
C ASP A 78 8.29 -1.00 -0.92
N GLY A 79 8.38 0.10 -0.18
CA GLY A 79 9.60 0.48 0.52
C GLY A 79 10.65 1.10 -0.41
N HIS A 80 10.23 1.98 -1.33
CA HIS A 80 11.13 2.67 -2.26
C HIS A 80 12.21 3.47 -1.55
N ALA A 81 13.41 3.57 -2.15
CA ALA A 81 14.56 4.28 -1.57
C ALA A 81 14.24 5.74 -1.21
N ASP A 82 13.40 6.41 -1.99
CA ASP A 82 13.01 7.80 -1.76
C ASP A 82 12.03 7.99 -0.58
N ASN A 83 11.48 6.91 0.00
CA ASN A 83 10.60 7.02 1.16
C ASN A 83 11.31 7.57 2.39
N ILE A 84 12.64 7.43 2.54
CA ILE A 84 13.40 8.10 3.62
C ILE A 84 13.22 9.62 3.60
N LYS A 85 13.04 10.23 2.42
CA LYS A 85 12.85 11.67 2.25
C LYS A 85 11.55 12.19 2.90
N LEU A 86 10.63 11.30 3.28
CA LEU A 86 9.38 11.63 3.97
C LEU A 86 9.55 11.69 5.50
N LEU A 87 10.62 11.12 6.06
CA LEU A 87 10.85 11.07 7.51
C LEU A 87 10.81 12.42 8.21
N PRO A 88 11.38 13.52 7.67
CA PRO A 88 11.26 14.83 8.28
C PRO A 88 9.80 15.30 8.44
N LEU A 89 8.92 14.91 7.50
CA LEU A 89 7.49 15.24 7.57
C LEU A 89 6.77 14.37 8.61
N PHE A 90 7.11 13.10 8.75
CA PHE A 90 6.55 12.24 9.79
C PHE A 90 6.85 12.80 11.17
N LYS A 91 8.10 13.18 11.43
CA LYS A 91 8.54 13.83 12.67
C LYS A 91 7.86 15.18 12.90
N GLN A 92 7.86 16.06 11.88
CA GLN A 92 7.27 17.39 11.96
C GLN A 92 5.77 17.33 12.31
N TYR A 93 5.04 16.44 11.67
CA TYR A 93 3.59 16.33 11.82
C TYR A 93 3.15 15.30 12.87
N ARG A 94 4.10 14.60 13.50
CA ARG A 94 3.86 13.54 14.50
C ARG A 94 2.87 12.50 14.01
N ILE A 95 3.08 12.02 12.78
CA ILE A 95 2.30 10.95 12.18
C ILE A 95 3.17 9.69 12.09
N CYS A 96 2.56 8.52 12.25
CA CYS A 96 3.22 7.22 12.11
C CYS A 96 2.49 6.44 11.00
N PRO A 97 2.90 6.55 9.73
CA PRO A 97 2.34 5.76 8.65
C PRO A 97 2.77 4.30 8.76
N THR A 98 1.98 3.39 8.21
CA THR A 98 2.42 2.00 7.98
C THR A 98 3.10 1.92 6.62
N LEU A 99 4.32 1.38 6.58
CA LEU A 99 5.10 1.20 5.36
C LEU A 99 5.28 -0.30 5.09
N PHE A 100 4.66 -0.77 4.01
CA PHE A 100 4.72 -2.16 3.57
C PHE A 100 5.93 -2.38 2.66
N VAL A 101 6.89 -3.23 3.05
CA VAL A 101 8.17 -3.40 2.36
C VAL A 101 8.34 -4.79 1.75
N CYS A 102 8.99 -4.84 0.59
CA CYS A 102 9.39 -6.08 -0.06
C CYS A 102 10.72 -6.56 0.53
N THR A 103 10.68 -7.58 1.37
CA THR A 103 11.76 -7.90 2.32
C THR A 103 13.03 -8.45 1.70
N GLN A 104 12.97 -8.97 0.48
CA GLN A 104 14.15 -9.43 -0.27
C GLN A 104 14.66 -8.38 -1.26
N ILE A 105 14.05 -7.18 -1.30
CA ILE A 105 14.50 -6.05 -2.12
C ILE A 105 15.09 -4.95 -1.23
N VAL A 106 14.47 -4.65 -0.06
CA VAL A 106 15.07 -3.72 0.92
C VAL A 106 16.41 -4.25 1.41
N ASP A 107 17.32 -3.34 1.75
CA ASP A 107 18.69 -3.61 2.17
C ASP A 107 19.53 -4.38 1.14
N THR A 108 19.11 -4.39 -0.13
CA THR A 108 19.83 -5.04 -1.23
C THR A 108 19.97 -4.11 -2.43
N HIS A 109 20.69 -4.58 -3.44
CA HIS A 109 20.74 -3.98 -4.77
C HIS A 109 19.86 -4.75 -5.78
N ARG A 110 18.88 -5.51 -5.31
CA ARG A 110 17.88 -6.16 -6.16
C ARG A 110 16.85 -5.15 -6.65
N HIS A 111 16.26 -5.43 -7.81
CA HIS A 111 15.27 -4.54 -8.40
C HIS A 111 13.86 -5.10 -8.34
N PHE A 112 12.89 -4.19 -8.33
CA PHE A 112 11.48 -4.55 -8.51
C PHE A 112 11.22 -4.96 -9.96
N TRP A 113 10.60 -6.11 -10.19
CA TRP A 113 10.29 -6.60 -11.53
C TRP A 113 9.43 -5.62 -12.36
N PHE A 114 8.59 -4.83 -11.70
CA PHE A 114 7.71 -3.85 -12.34
C PHE A 114 8.38 -2.49 -12.61
N LYS A 115 9.63 -2.30 -12.17
CA LYS A 115 10.48 -1.14 -12.46
C LYS A 115 11.55 -1.43 -13.53
N VAL A 116 11.47 -2.56 -14.21
CA VAL A 116 12.36 -2.84 -15.35
C VAL A 116 12.07 -1.84 -16.46
N GLU A 117 13.10 -1.08 -16.88
CA GLU A 117 12.96 0.15 -17.69
C GLU A 117 12.35 -0.04 -19.08
N GLU A 118 12.49 -1.22 -19.68
CA GLU A 118 12.08 -1.48 -21.05
C GLU A 118 10.60 -1.80 -21.24
N GLN A 119 9.77 -1.70 -20.17
CA GLN A 119 8.37 -2.09 -20.24
C GLN A 119 7.42 -0.89 -20.36
N SER A 120 6.63 -0.89 -21.42
CA SER A 120 5.46 -0.02 -21.50
C SER A 120 4.42 -0.37 -20.41
N LYS A 121 3.53 0.59 -20.08
CA LYS A 121 2.42 0.32 -19.16
C LYS A 121 1.56 -0.88 -19.62
N ALA A 122 1.30 -1.01 -20.93
CA ALA A 122 0.51 -2.09 -21.46
C ALA A 122 1.18 -3.46 -21.30
N GLU A 123 2.49 -3.53 -21.46
CA GLU A 123 3.26 -4.75 -21.24
C GLU A 123 3.26 -5.15 -19.76
N ARG A 124 3.44 -4.20 -18.83
CA ARG A 124 3.31 -4.48 -17.40
C ARG A 124 1.95 -5.06 -17.03
N GLU A 125 0.86 -4.52 -17.58
CA GLU A 125 -0.48 -5.06 -17.34
C GLU A 125 -0.68 -6.48 -17.90
N LYS A 126 -0.02 -6.82 -19.02
CA LYS A 126 0.01 -8.20 -19.54
C LYS A 126 0.83 -9.12 -18.62
N LEU A 127 2.00 -8.66 -18.18
CA LEU A 127 2.87 -9.44 -17.30
C LEU A 127 2.21 -9.76 -15.95
N LYS A 128 1.39 -8.87 -15.41
CA LYS A 128 0.62 -9.13 -14.20
C LYS A 128 -0.33 -10.31 -14.29
N ARG A 129 -0.77 -10.68 -15.51
CA ARG A 129 -1.72 -11.78 -15.75
C ARG A 129 -1.05 -13.12 -15.99
N LEU A 130 0.26 -13.15 -16.15
CA LEU A 130 1.00 -14.40 -16.40
C LEU A 130 1.25 -15.16 -15.10
N PRO A 131 1.30 -16.51 -15.14
CA PRO A 131 1.89 -17.31 -14.09
C PRO A 131 3.28 -16.77 -13.70
N ASN A 132 3.63 -16.84 -12.41
CA ASN A 132 4.87 -16.27 -11.90
C ASN A 132 6.11 -16.76 -12.67
N VAL A 133 6.19 -18.06 -12.93
CA VAL A 133 7.29 -18.67 -13.65
C VAL A 133 7.41 -18.14 -15.10
N GLU A 134 6.29 -17.95 -15.78
CA GLU A 134 6.28 -17.42 -17.16
C GLU A 134 6.66 -15.94 -17.19
N ARG A 135 6.16 -15.16 -16.23
CA ARG A 135 6.54 -13.75 -16.08
C ARG A 135 8.05 -13.60 -15.86
N LEU A 136 8.63 -14.39 -14.96
CA LEU A 136 10.06 -14.34 -14.67
C LEU A 136 10.90 -14.82 -15.87
N ALA A 137 10.48 -15.87 -16.57
CA ALA A 137 11.14 -16.33 -17.79
C ALA A 137 11.11 -15.27 -18.90
N PHE A 138 9.98 -14.60 -19.09
CA PHE A 138 9.86 -13.50 -20.03
C PHE A 138 10.81 -12.34 -19.67
N LEU A 139 10.82 -11.92 -18.42
CA LEU A 139 11.67 -10.81 -17.93
C LEU A 139 13.18 -11.15 -18.05
N LYS A 140 13.54 -12.38 -17.77
CA LYS A 140 14.92 -12.86 -17.97
C LYS A 140 15.33 -12.78 -19.44
N HIS A 141 14.46 -13.20 -20.36
CA HIS A 141 14.76 -13.20 -21.79
C HIS A 141 14.81 -11.78 -22.39
N THR A 142 13.90 -10.90 -22.00
CA THR A 142 13.73 -9.58 -22.63
C THR A 142 14.55 -8.47 -22.01
N ALA A 143 14.86 -8.56 -20.71
CA ALA A 143 15.48 -7.49 -19.93
C ALA A 143 16.60 -7.99 -19.00
N ASP A 144 17.05 -9.23 -19.16
CA ASP A 144 18.08 -9.86 -18.29
C ASP A 144 17.78 -9.69 -16.79
N PHE A 145 16.48 -9.71 -16.44
CA PHE A 145 16.01 -9.57 -15.08
C PHE A 145 15.87 -10.94 -14.40
N GLU A 146 16.43 -11.03 -13.20
CA GLU A 146 16.19 -12.13 -12.25
C GLU A 146 15.95 -11.52 -10.85
N PRO A 147 15.03 -12.10 -10.02
CA PRO A 147 14.70 -11.54 -8.72
C PRO A 147 15.90 -11.38 -7.78
N GLU A 148 16.84 -12.33 -7.82
CA GLU A 148 18.03 -12.35 -6.96
C GLU A 148 19.24 -11.62 -7.56
N LYS A 149 19.17 -11.16 -8.79
CA LYS A 149 20.24 -10.42 -9.46
C LYS A 149 20.43 -9.07 -8.78
N THR A 150 21.69 -8.69 -8.56
CA THR A 150 22.06 -7.37 -8.04
C THR A 150 22.44 -6.41 -9.17
N TYR A 151 22.11 -5.15 -8.98
CA TYR A 151 22.31 -4.08 -9.93
C TYR A 151 23.17 -2.96 -9.33
N PRO A 152 23.74 -2.04 -10.13
CA PRO A 152 24.57 -0.95 -9.60
C PRO A 152 23.79 -0.01 -8.65
N GLU A 153 22.52 0.26 -8.98
CA GLU A 153 21.69 1.20 -8.23
C GLU A 153 20.67 0.48 -7.35
N ARG A 154 20.41 1.04 -6.18
CA ARG A 154 19.42 0.57 -5.22
C ARG A 154 18.06 1.18 -5.52
N GLN A 155 17.00 0.38 -5.47
CA GLN A 155 15.61 0.84 -5.65
C GLN A 155 14.81 0.95 -4.36
N ALA A 156 15.24 0.28 -3.27
CA ALA A 156 14.52 0.23 -2.01
C ALA A 156 15.34 0.79 -0.85
N LEU A 157 14.70 1.04 0.30
CA LEU A 157 15.32 1.44 1.56
C LEU A 157 16.41 0.47 1.99
N ASN A 158 17.46 0.96 2.64
CA ASN A 158 18.44 0.12 3.33
C ASN A 158 18.15 0.03 4.83
N ILE A 159 18.84 -0.90 5.51
CA ILE A 159 18.64 -1.15 6.94
C ILE A 159 18.95 0.08 7.81
N ALA A 160 19.94 0.91 7.44
CA ALA A 160 20.29 2.10 8.21
C ALA A 160 19.17 3.14 8.15
N GLU A 161 18.59 3.36 6.96
CA GLU A 161 17.43 4.23 6.75
C GLU A 161 16.19 3.71 7.49
N MET A 162 15.93 2.39 7.41
CA MET A 162 14.79 1.79 8.12
C MET A 162 14.93 1.93 9.63
N LYS A 163 16.13 1.73 10.19
CA LYS A 163 16.42 1.95 11.63
C LYS A 163 16.29 3.42 12.03
N GLU A 164 16.62 4.36 11.16
CA GLU A 164 16.38 5.78 11.41
C GLU A 164 14.89 6.14 11.45
N MET A 165 14.07 5.42 10.67
CA MET A 165 12.63 5.62 10.55
C MET A 165 11.81 4.88 11.61
N ILE A 166 12.34 3.87 12.29
CA ILE A 166 11.57 2.89 13.08
C ILE A 166 10.74 3.51 14.21
N ALA A 167 11.16 4.65 14.75
CA ALA A 167 10.41 5.37 15.79
C ALA A 167 9.18 6.13 15.25
N ASP A 168 9.12 6.38 13.93
CA ASP A 168 8.12 7.21 13.28
C ASP A 168 7.35 6.45 12.18
N VAL A 169 7.65 5.16 11.96
CA VAL A 169 7.06 4.32 10.91
C VAL A 169 6.77 2.93 11.43
N ASP A 170 5.57 2.44 11.17
CA ASP A 170 5.17 1.05 11.37
C ASP A 170 5.54 0.22 10.13
N PHE A 171 6.67 -0.51 10.20
CA PHE A 171 7.11 -1.37 9.10
C PHE A 171 6.35 -2.68 9.09
N GLN A 172 5.78 -3.05 7.94
CA GLN A 172 5.03 -4.28 7.74
C GLN A 172 5.42 -4.94 6.40
N PRO A 173 5.26 -6.26 6.21
CA PRO A 173 5.71 -6.94 5.00
C PRO A 173 4.74 -6.78 3.81
N HIS A 174 5.33 -6.74 2.60
CA HIS A 174 4.67 -6.72 1.30
C HIS A 174 5.17 -7.87 0.40
N THR A 175 5.29 -9.07 0.94
CA THR A 175 5.98 -10.23 0.36
C THR A 175 7.51 -10.06 0.29
N GLN A 176 8.19 -11.08 -0.23
CA GLN A 176 9.64 -11.05 -0.43
C GLN A 176 10.01 -10.28 -1.71
N PHE A 177 9.42 -10.64 -2.86
CA PHE A 177 9.77 -10.13 -4.20
C PHE A 177 8.61 -9.46 -4.94
N HIS A 178 7.50 -9.16 -4.28
CA HIS A 178 6.32 -8.54 -4.88
C HIS A 178 5.70 -9.35 -6.04
N PRO A 179 5.53 -10.69 -5.97
CA PRO A 179 4.84 -11.42 -7.01
C PRO A 179 3.33 -11.12 -7.00
N ILE A 180 2.64 -11.44 -8.09
CA ILE A 180 1.18 -11.45 -8.11
C ILE A 180 0.71 -12.79 -7.55
N LEU A 181 0.36 -12.81 -6.27
CA LEU A 181 0.15 -14.03 -5.48
C LEU A 181 -0.84 -15.04 -6.09
N PRO A 182 -2.01 -14.64 -6.67
CA PRO A 182 -2.89 -15.59 -7.34
C PRO A 182 -2.27 -16.35 -8.51
N HIS A 183 -1.20 -15.82 -9.10
CA HIS A 183 -0.44 -16.43 -10.20
C HIS A 183 0.80 -17.21 -9.76
N CYS A 184 0.98 -17.38 -8.45
CA CYS A 184 2.00 -18.21 -7.84
C CYS A 184 1.44 -19.59 -7.47
N THR A 185 2.30 -20.59 -7.37
CA THR A 185 1.98 -21.85 -6.74
C THR A 185 1.70 -21.66 -5.24
N GLU A 186 1.06 -22.61 -4.58
CA GLU A 186 0.82 -22.52 -3.14
C GLU A 186 2.11 -22.44 -2.33
N ALA A 187 3.12 -23.19 -2.74
CA ALA A 187 4.44 -23.19 -2.10
C ALA A 187 5.12 -21.82 -2.20
N GLU A 188 5.08 -21.20 -3.39
CA GLU A 188 5.59 -19.83 -3.59
C GLU A 188 4.81 -18.83 -2.72
N CYS A 189 3.48 -18.89 -2.68
CA CYS A 189 2.67 -18.01 -1.85
C CYS A 189 3.02 -18.12 -0.37
N ARG A 190 3.19 -19.36 0.14
CA ARG A 190 3.60 -19.58 1.53
C ARG A 190 4.98 -19.01 1.81
N GLN A 191 5.94 -19.23 0.92
CA GLN A 191 7.28 -18.69 1.02
C GLN A 191 7.27 -17.16 1.02
N GLU A 192 6.56 -16.53 0.08
CA GLU A 192 6.47 -15.08 -0.07
C GLU A 192 5.80 -14.41 1.14
N ILE A 193 4.73 -14.99 1.67
CA ILE A 193 3.96 -14.41 2.78
C ILE A 193 4.66 -14.65 4.11
N LEU A 194 4.94 -15.91 4.46
CA LEU A 194 5.58 -16.25 5.74
C LEU A 194 7.05 -15.81 5.76
N GLY A 195 7.77 -16.02 4.66
CA GLY A 195 9.17 -15.61 4.53
C GLY A 195 9.33 -14.11 4.75
N SER A 196 8.48 -13.28 4.14
CA SER A 196 8.54 -11.82 4.34
C SER A 196 8.28 -11.39 5.78
N LYS A 197 7.39 -12.08 6.52
CA LYS A 197 7.18 -11.84 7.95
C LYS A 197 8.47 -12.10 8.73
N LEU A 198 9.02 -13.29 8.58
CA LEU A 198 10.21 -13.71 9.30
C LEU A 198 11.45 -12.87 8.97
N ASP A 199 11.61 -12.52 7.68
CA ASP A 199 12.69 -11.64 7.22
C ASP A 199 12.64 -10.28 7.92
N LEU A 200 11.47 -9.63 7.91
CA LEU A 200 11.33 -8.28 8.46
C LEU A 200 11.42 -8.24 9.98
N GLU A 201 10.79 -9.20 10.66
CA GLU A 201 10.88 -9.37 12.11
C GLU A 201 12.33 -9.53 12.56
N LYS A 202 13.10 -10.37 11.85
CA LYS A 202 14.53 -10.56 12.11
C LYS A 202 15.37 -9.33 11.77
N LEU A 203 15.08 -8.64 10.67
CA LEU A 203 15.86 -7.50 10.19
C LEU A 203 15.77 -6.30 11.13
N LEU A 204 14.58 -6.03 11.67
CA LEU A 204 14.32 -4.84 12.47
C LEU A 204 14.06 -5.12 13.95
N ASP A 205 14.00 -6.38 14.38
CA ASP A 205 13.64 -6.80 15.75
C ASP A 205 12.26 -6.24 16.17
N ILE A 206 11.26 -6.44 15.31
CA ILE A 206 9.88 -5.98 15.49
C ILE A 206 8.89 -7.14 15.36
N GLU A 207 7.63 -6.92 15.73
CA GLU A 207 6.52 -7.83 15.43
C GLU A 207 5.72 -7.33 14.21
N CYS A 208 5.49 -8.23 13.23
CA CYS A 208 4.68 -7.94 12.05
C CYS A 208 3.26 -8.47 12.22
N SER A 209 2.30 -7.55 12.27
CA SER A 209 0.88 -7.87 12.51
C SER A 209 -0.02 -7.65 11.29
N HIS A 210 0.44 -6.91 10.30
CA HIS A 210 -0.34 -6.51 9.13
C HIS A 210 0.36 -6.92 7.84
N PHE A 211 -0.43 -7.20 6.80
CA PHE A 211 0.06 -7.59 5.49
C PHE A 211 -0.55 -6.71 4.40
N SER A 212 0.13 -6.54 3.27
CA SER A 212 -0.44 -5.94 2.07
C SER A 212 -0.25 -6.89 0.89
N TYR A 213 -1.35 -7.20 0.17
CA TYR A 213 -1.26 -8.03 -1.03
C TYR A 213 -0.62 -7.24 -2.17
N PRO A 214 0.46 -7.74 -2.83
CA PRO A 214 1.02 -7.12 -4.03
C PRO A 214 -0.04 -6.89 -5.10
N ASN A 215 -0.04 -5.70 -5.70
CA ASN A 215 -1.07 -5.25 -6.66
C ASN A 215 -2.50 -5.26 -6.10
N GLY A 216 -2.69 -5.72 -4.86
CA GLY A 216 -3.99 -5.91 -4.21
C GLY A 216 -4.72 -7.19 -4.62
N ASP A 217 -4.09 -8.06 -5.40
CA ASP A 217 -4.68 -9.30 -5.90
C ASP A 217 -4.58 -10.42 -4.87
N TYR A 218 -5.70 -11.10 -4.64
CA TYR A 218 -5.81 -12.18 -3.65
C TYR A 218 -6.98 -13.12 -3.99
N THR A 219 -6.92 -14.35 -3.46
CA THR A 219 -8.02 -15.30 -3.42
C THR A 219 -8.23 -15.80 -1.98
N GLU A 220 -9.17 -16.71 -1.76
CA GLU A 220 -9.35 -17.34 -0.44
C GLU A 220 -8.08 -18.08 0.01
N ARG A 221 -7.30 -18.62 -0.92
CA ARG A 221 -6.03 -19.30 -0.64
C ARG A 221 -5.04 -18.36 0.06
N GLU A 222 -4.81 -17.17 -0.49
CA GLU A 222 -3.90 -16.19 0.10
C GLU A 222 -4.40 -15.69 1.46
N ILE A 223 -5.71 -15.50 1.60
CA ILE A 223 -6.30 -15.13 2.88
C ILE A 223 -6.00 -16.18 3.96
N GLU A 224 -6.18 -17.47 3.66
CA GLU A 224 -5.88 -18.54 4.61
C GLU A 224 -4.39 -18.64 4.93
N ILE A 225 -3.49 -18.41 3.95
CA ILE A 225 -2.06 -18.37 4.21
C ILE A 225 -1.71 -17.19 5.12
N VAL A 226 -2.22 -15.99 4.87
CA VAL A 226 -2.01 -14.81 5.71
C VAL A 226 -2.49 -15.03 7.14
N LYS A 227 -3.67 -15.63 7.33
CA LYS A 227 -4.19 -16.00 8.66
C LYS A 227 -3.28 -17.00 9.38
N THR A 228 -2.89 -18.06 8.69
CA THR A 228 -2.03 -19.10 9.28
C THR A 228 -0.61 -18.63 9.57
N ALA A 229 -0.14 -17.61 8.85
CA ALA A 229 1.13 -16.92 9.15
C ALA A 229 1.04 -16.00 10.38
N GLY A 230 -0.16 -15.87 10.99
CA GLY A 230 -0.37 -15.12 12.24
C GLY A 230 -0.56 -13.61 12.04
N PHE A 231 -0.83 -13.14 10.84
CA PHE A 231 -1.23 -11.74 10.62
C PHE A 231 -2.62 -11.46 11.18
N ARG A 232 -2.82 -10.27 11.72
CA ARG A 232 -4.12 -9.80 12.23
C ARG A 232 -5.00 -9.18 11.14
N SER A 233 -4.39 -8.68 10.08
CA SER A 233 -5.12 -8.09 8.95
C SER A 233 -4.32 -8.13 7.65
N ALA A 234 -5.05 -7.94 6.53
CA ALA A 234 -4.43 -7.71 5.24
C ALA A 234 -5.17 -6.62 4.45
N ARG A 235 -4.40 -5.79 3.76
CA ARG A 235 -4.87 -4.69 2.93
C ARG A 235 -4.90 -5.11 1.46
N THR A 236 -5.96 -4.72 0.78
CA THR A 236 -6.19 -4.90 -0.66
C THR A 236 -6.11 -3.56 -1.39
N THR A 237 -6.33 -3.56 -2.69
CA THR A 237 -6.60 -2.35 -3.49
C THR A 237 -8.09 -2.13 -3.77
N ASP A 238 -8.98 -2.89 -3.13
CA ASP A 238 -10.42 -2.70 -3.22
C ASP A 238 -10.80 -1.27 -2.79
N ILE A 239 -11.42 -0.51 -3.70
CA ILE A 239 -11.69 0.90 -3.47
C ILE A 239 -12.83 1.09 -2.46
N GLY A 240 -12.56 1.83 -1.39
CA GLY A 240 -13.60 2.16 -0.41
C GLY A 240 -13.08 2.59 0.95
N TRP A 241 -14.02 2.70 1.87
CA TRP A 241 -13.77 3.01 3.28
C TRP A 241 -14.04 1.79 4.15
N ASN A 242 -13.42 1.76 5.32
CA ASN A 242 -13.56 0.68 6.28
C ASN A 242 -14.56 1.04 7.38
N THR A 243 -15.25 0.03 7.88
CA THR A 243 -16.24 0.10 8.97
C THR A 243 -15.99 -1.07 9.93
N GLN A 244 -16.67 -1.11 11.06
CA GLN A 244 -16.65 -2.25 11.98
C GLN A 244 -17.08 -3.59 11.35
N LYS A 245 -17.72 -3.56 10.16
CA LYS A 245 -18.15 -4.77 9.42
C LYS A 245 -17.15 -5.19 8.35
N THR A 246 -16.07 -4.44 8.17
CA THR A 246 -15.03 -4.77 7.17
C THR A 246 -14.32 -6.06 7.58
N ALA A 247 -14.12 -6.97 6.65
CA ALA A 247 -13.34 -8.18 6.90
C ALA A 247 -11.86 -7.82 7.12
N PRO A 248 -11.23 -8.27 8.23
CA PRO A 248 -9.86 -7.87 8.59
C PRO A 248 -8.83 -8.16 7.49
N TYR A 249 -9.01 -9.24 6.74
CA TYR A 249 -8.09 -9.67 5.67
C TYR A 249 -8.47 -9.13 4.29
N ARG A 250 -9.40 -8.16 4.22
CA ARG A 250 -9.87 -7.48 3.00
C ARG A 250 -10.07 -5.99 3.27
N LEU A 251 -9.08 -5.35 3.89
CA LEU A 251 -9.14 -3.92 4.17
C LEU A 251 -9.14 -3.14 2.86
N ARG A 252 -10.08 -2.21 2.76
CA ARG A 252 -10.26 -1.36 1.57
C ARG A 252 -9.37 -0.14 1.61
N THR A 253 -9.00 0.38 0.44
CA THR A 253 -8.13 1.53 0.30
C THR A 253 -8.71 2.65 -0.53
N VAL A 254 -8.07 3.79 -0.41
CA VAL A 254 -8.22 4.95 -1.29
C VAL A 254 -6.84 5.19 -1.93
N PRO A 255 -6.60 4.69 -3.16
CA PRO A 255 -5.36 4.94 -3.87
C PRO A 255 -5.18 6.44 -4.14
N ILE A 256 -4.00 6.95 -3.81
CA ILE A 256 -3.61 8.34 -4.04
C ILE A 256 -2.47 8.36 -5.06
N ALA A 257 -2.63 9.14 -6.13
CA ALA A 257 -1.54 9.34 -7.08
C ALA A 257 -0.41 10.14 -6.40
N ASP A 258 0.82 9.65 -6.50
CA ASP A 258 1.99 10.19 -5.81
C ASP A 258 2.32 11.64 -6.18
N ASP A 259 1.88 12.09 -7.36
CA ASP A 259 2.02 13.46 -7.88
C ASP A 259 0.72 14.29 -7.79
N ALA A 260 -0.32 13.79 -7.14
CA ALA A 260 -1.62 14.43 -7.11
C ALA A 260 -1.55 15.85 -6.55
N GLY A 261 -1.93 16.84 -7.35
CA GLY A 261 -2.21 18.18 -6.84
C GLY A 261 -3.40 18.15 -5.85
N LEU A 262 -3.50 19.16 -4.98
CA LEU A 262 -4.48 19.17 -3.89
C LEU A 262 -5.95 19.00 -4.35
N THR A 263 -6.30 19.50 -5.53
CA THR A 263 -7.65 19.34 -6.13
C THR A 263 -7.93 17.88 -6.46
N LEU A 264 -6.96 17.18 -7.10
CA LEU A 264 -7.09 15.76 -7.40
C LEU A 264 -7.13 14.95 -6.10
N PHE A 265 -6.24 15.23 -5.17
CA PHE A 265 -6.20 14.59 -3.85
C PHE A 265 -7.56 14.65 -3.12
N ARG A 266 -8.17 15.85 -3.03
CA ARG A 266 -9.51 16.03 -2.44
C ARG A 266 -10.57 15.19 -3.15
N ALA A 267 -10.51 15.13 -4.48
CA ALA A 267 -11.43 14.30 -5.25
C ALA A 267 -11.20 12.81 -5.01
N GLN A 268 -9.93 12.35 -4.93
CA GLN A 268 -9.59 10.95 -4.66
C GLN A 268 -10.09 10.49 -3.28
N LEU A 269 -10.08 11.35 -2.26
CA LEU A 269 -10.66 11.05 -0.95
C LEU A 269 -12.15 10.71 -0.99
N THR A 270 -12.86 11.10 -2.05
CA THR A 270 -14.27 10.73 -2.27
C THR A 270 -14.46 9.34 -2.85
N THR A 271 -13.41 8.69 -3.32
CA THR A 271 -13.40 7.44 -4.09
C THR A 271 -14.09 7.51 -5.47
N ILE A 272 -14.71 8.65 -5.83
CA ILE A 272 -15.43 8.81 -7.11
C ILE A 272 -14.50 8.63 -8.32
N PRO A 273 -13.34 9.31 -8.40
CA PRO A 273 -12.44 9.16 -9.54
C PRO A 273 -11.99 7.72 -9.78
N GLN A 274 -11.62 7.03 -8.69
CA GLN A 274 -11.13 5.65 -8.77
C GLN A 274 -12.24 4.68 -9.22
N ARG A 275 -13.45 4.82 -8.68
CA ARG A 275 -14.61 3.98 -9.06
C ARG A 275 -15.01 4.19 -10.51
N LEU A 276 -14.98 5.43 -11.01
CA LEU A 276 -15.27 5.71 -12.42
C LEU A 276 -14.21 5.11 -13.33
N ASN A 277 -12.93 5.24 -12.99
CA ASN A 277 -11.83 4.64 -13.77
C ASN A 277 -11.94 3.11 -13.79
N SER A 278 -12.23 2.46 -12.65
CA SER A 278 -12.43 1.00 -12.61
C SER A 278 -13.63 0.57 -13.44
N TRP A 279 -14.73 1.33 -13.43
CA TRP A 279 -15.90 1.04 -14.25
C TRP A 279 -15.62 1.23 -15.75
N VAL A 280 -14.94 2.32 -16.14
CA VAL A 280 -14.53 2.55 -17.54
C VAL A 280 -13.62 1.42 -18.04
N ASN A 281 -12.63 1.00 -17.27
CA ASN A 281 -11.72 -0.10 -17.63
C ASN A 281 -12.41 -1.48 -17.65
N ALA A 282 -13.55 -1.64 -16.99
CA ALA A 282 -14.35 -2.87 -17.02
C ALA A 282 -15.35 -2.92 -18.19
N VAL A 283 -15.76 -1.76 -18.71
CA VAL A 283 -16.82 -1.64 -19.76
C VAL A 283 -16.23 -1.37 -21.14
N LEU A 284 -15.04 -0.80 -21.21
CA LEU A 284 -14.30 -0.51 -22.46
C LEU A 284 -13.00 -1.32 -22.44
N PRO A 285 -13.01 -2.56 -22.95
CA PRO A 285 -11.84 -3.44 -23.01
C PRO A 285 -10.76 -2.94 -23.96
#